data_86bca33b14ae3cd14a41e5ab3ed89d85
#
_entry.id   86bca33b14ae3cd14a41e5ab3ed89d85
#
_cell.length_a   1.000
_cell.length_b   1.000
_cell.length_c   1.000
_cell.angle_alpha   90.00
_cell.angle_beta   90.00
_cell.angle_gamma   90.00
#
_symmetry.space_group_name_H-M   'P 1'
#
loop_
_entity.id
_entity.type
_entity.pdbx_description
1 polymer ?
#
loop_
_entity_poly.entity_id
_entity_poly.type
_entity_poly.pdbx_seq_one_letter_code
_entity_poly.pdbx_strand_id
1 'polypeptide(L)'
;MSSRADHLPRRFARLPTAAVTYVMDLMGLTRQTLPAAIQPLTPDMRAAGYAFTARGRTRRSGPRERDTVLRLFLRMLGAVPADSVLVLAAHDNTAAHFGELSARWLRARRVRGAIIDGATRDAAFISRLRFPTFVRYRTPQDSVPRWRVADWGQPVTIGGVRVGLGDVVVADMDGVVIVPRRAAHEVLVRCERLVGTENKVRAAVRRGVTPLAAYEQFGSF
;
A
#
# COMPACT_ATOMS: atom_id res chain seq x y z
N MET A 1 -9.37 26.39 3.42
CA MET A 1 -8.88 25.88 4.72
C MET A 1 -8.67 24.37 4.56
N SER A 2 -7.43 23.92 4.37
CA SER A 2 -7.06 22.49 4.30
C SER A 2 -7.25 21.89 5.69
N SER A 3 -8.12 20.89 5.83
CA SER A 3 -8.46 20.30 7.12
C SER A 3 -7.26 19.52 7.69
N ARG A 4 -7.18 19.38 9.02
CA ARG A 4 -6.16 18.55 9.72
C ARG A 4 -6.07 17.10 9.16
N ALA A 5 -7.13 16.61 8.51
CA ALA A 5 -7.20 15.29 7.87
C ALA A 5 -6.25 15.16 6.64
N ASP A 6 -5.98 16.25 5.91
CA ASP A 6 -5.18 16.21 4.68
C ASP A 6 -3.68 15.93 4.89
N HIS A 7 -3.22 15.98 6.15
CA HIS A 7 -1.81 15.75 6.47
C HIS A 7 -1.47 14.33 6.95
N LEU A 8 -2.46 13.48 7.24
CA LEU A 8 -2.23 12.13 7.78
C LEU A 8 -1.30 11.28 6.91
N PRO A 9 -1.55 11.09 5.61
CA PRO A 9 -0.67 10.26 4.78
C PRO A 9 0.76 10.77 4.73
N ARG A 10 0.98 12.08 4.70
CA ARG A 10 2.33 12.67 4.67
C ARG A 10 3.11 12.41 5.95
N ARG A 11 2.43 12.37 7.09
CA ARG A 11 3.04 12.04 8.38
C ARG A 11 3.33 10.53 8.46
N PHE A 12 2.38 9.68 8.05
CA PHE A 12 2.60 8.23 7.94
C PHE A 12 3.75 7.86 7.01
N ALA A 13 3.98 8.60 5.93
CA ALA A 13 5.09 8.36 5.01
C ALA A 13 6.49 8.41 5.67
N ARG A 14 6.60 8.99 6.85
CA ARG A 14 7.85 9.10 7.63
C ARG A 14 8.02 7.96 8.64
N LEU A 15 6.98 7.15 8.85
CA LEU A 15 6.98 6.07 9.83
C LEU A 15 7.30 4.73 9.16
N PRO A 16 8.09 3.86 9.80
CA PRO A 16 8.27 2.49 9.33
C PRO A 16 6.99 1.67 9.56
N THR A 17 6.69 0.75 8.65
CA THR A 17 5.52 -0.15 8.78
C THR A 17 5.57 -0.97 10.07
N ALA A 18 6.76 -1.39 10.50
CA ALA A 18 6.97 -2.12 11.76
C ALA A 18 6.45 -1.34 12.99
N ALA A 19 6.75 -0.04 13.09
CA ALA A 19 6.24 0.79 14.18
C ALA A 19 4.71 0.95 14.13
N VAL A 20 4.15 1.07 12.91
CA VAL A 20 2.69 1.18 12.70
C VAL A 20 2.01 -0.11 13.15
N THR A 21 2.54 -1.27 12.76
CA THR A 21 1.99 -2.58 13.15
C THR A 21 2.07 -2.78 14.65
N TYR A 22 3.23 -2.51 15.26
CA TYR A 22 3.41 -2.63 16.71
C TYR A 22 2.38 -1.80 17.50
N VAL A 23 2.19 -0.53 17.12
CA VAL A 23 1.19 0.32 17.79
C VAL A 23 -0.22 -0.21 17.59
N MET A 24 -0.55 -0.70 16.40
CA MET A 24 -1.89 -1.26 16.14
C MET A 24 -2.13 -2.54 16.95
N ASP A 25 -1.13 -3.39 17.10
CA ASP A 25 -1.22 -4.59 17.96
C ASP A 25 -1.52 -4.21 19.41
N LEU A 26 -0.84 -3.21 19.97
CA LEU A 26 -1.13 -2.66 21.30
C LEU A 26 -2.55 -2.07 21.43
N MET A 27 -3.17 -1.68 20.32
CA MET A 27 -4.55 -1.20 20.26
C MET A 27 -5.57 -2.30 19.96
N GLY A 28 -5.16 -3.56 19.89
CA GLY A 28 -6.02 -4.70 19.55
C GLY A 28 -6.36 -4.82 18.06
N LEU A 29 -5.68 -4.07 17.18
CA LEU A 29 -5.85 -4.10 15.73
C LEU A 29 -4.82 -5.06 15.10
N THR A 30 -4.94 -6.35 15.35
CA THR A 30 -3.91 -7.37 15.04
C THR A 30 -3.99 -7.96 13.62
N ARG A 31 -5.00 -7.59 12.81
CA ARG A 31 -5.22 -8.13 11.45
C ARG A 31 -5.20 -7.04 10.41
N GLN A 32 -4.09 -6.32 10.31
CA GLN A 32 -3.99 -5.13 9.45
C GLN A 32 -2.81 -5.19 8.46
N THR A 33 -1.99 -6.24 8.51
CA THR A 33 -0.87 -6.45 7.60
C THR A 33 -1.31 -7.32 6.43
N LEU A 34 -1.08 -6.84 5.21
CA LEU A 34 -1.36 -7.62 4.00
C LEU A 34 -0.38 -8.80 3.88
N PRO A 35 -0.72 -9.82 3.07
CA PRO A 35 0.14 -10.99 2.89
C PRO A 35 1.57 -10.63 2.50
N ALA A 36 2.54 -11.29 3.13
CA ALA A 36 3.97 -11.07 2.89
C ALA A 36 4.43 -11.31 1.44
N ALA A 37 3.62 -12.01 0.63
CA ALA A 37 3.86 -12.16 -0.79
C ALA A 37 3.69 -10.85 -1.58
N ILE A 38 3.04 -9.82 -1.02
CA ILE A 38 2.91 -8.51 -1.67
C ILE A 38 4.15 -7.69 -1.33
N GLN A 39 5.08 -7.62 -2.28
CA GLN A 39 6.39 -7.01 -2.10
C GLN A 39 6.60 -5.81 -3.03
N PRO A 40 7.43 -4.83 -2.64
CA PRO A 40 7.80 -3.72 -3.51
C PRO A 40 8.62 -4.21 -4.73
N LEU A 41 8.51 -3.49 -5.83
CA LEU A 41 9.34 -3.80 -7.01
C LEU A 41 10.82 -3.51 -6.78
N THR A 42 11.16 -2.54 -5.94
CA THR A 42 12.51 -2.25 -5.47
C THR A 42 12.50 -1.93 -3.98
N PRO A 43 13.58 -2.24 -3.23
CA PRO A 43 13.62 -2.10 -1.77
C PRO A 43 13.42 -0.67 -1.25
N ASP A 44 13.71 0.33 -2.05
CA ASP A 44 13.57 1.75 -1.71
C ASP A 44 12.15 2.29 -1.88
N MET A 45 11.23 1.50 -2.45
CA MET A 45 9.85 1.93 -2.64
C MET A 45 9.11 2.06 -1.33
N ARG A 46 8.47 3.21 -1.14
CA ARG A 46 7.59 3.51 -0.01
C ARG A 46 6.33 4.18 -0.50
N ALA A 47 5.20 3.85 0.12
CA ALA A 47 3.92 4.48 -0.18
C ALA A 47 3.16 4.81 1.11
N ALA A 48 2.54 5.99 1.16
CA ALA A 48 1.53 6.31 2.16
C ALA A 48 0.46 7.20 1.53
N GLY A 49 -0.81 6.80 1.68
CA GLY A 49 -1.94 7.47 1.07
C GLY A 49 -3.26 6.92 1.53
N TYR A 50 -4.35 7.58 1.18
CA TYR A 50 -5.68 7.02 1.39
C TYR A 50 -5.95 5.91 0.39
N ALA A 51 -6.48 4.79 0.86
CA ALA A 51 -6.85 3.66 0.01
C ALA A 51 -7.94 4.07 -0.99
N PHE A 52 -7.66 3.90 -2.27
CA PHE A 52 -8.67 3.83 -3.31
C PHE A 52 -8.78 2.37 -3.74
N THR A 53 -9.88 1.75 -3.38
CA THR A 53 -10.09 0.31 -3.53
C THR A 53 -10.68 -0.04 -4.88
N ALA A 54 -10.18 -1.11 -5.50
CA ALA A 54 -10.73 -1.70 -6.70
C ALA A 54 -10.62 -3.22 -6.62
N ARG A 55 -11.53 -3.92 -7.28
CA ARG A 55 -11.46 -5.37 -7.42
C ARG A 55 -11.74 -5.80 -8.84
N GLY A 56 -11.19 -6.93 -9.19
CA GLY A 56 -11.46 -7.58 -10.45
C GLY A 56 -11.80 -9.04 -10.26
N ARG A 57 -11.96 -9.72 -11.38
CA ARG A 57 -12.23 -11.16 -11.42
C ARG A 57 -11.67 -11.77 -12.69
N THR A 58 -11.24 -13.02 -12.59
CA THR A 58 -10.92 -13.85 -13.76
C THR A 58 -12.15 -13.99 -14.65
N ARG A 59 -11.98 -13.65 -15.90
CA ARG A 59 -12.99 -13.87 -16.93
C ARG A 59 -12.31 -13.93 -18.30
N ARG A 60 -12.55 -15.00 -19.03
CA ARG A 60 -12.16 -15.05 -20.44
C ARG A 60 -13.01 -14.10 -21.27
N SER A 61 -12.36 -13.26 -22.05
CA SER A 61 -13.00 -12.31 -22.97
C SER A 61 -12.52 -12.58 -24.39
N GLY A 62 -13.45 -12.62 -25.32
CA GLY A 62 -13.14 -12.77 -26.73
C GLY A 62 -12.60 -11.44 -27.33
N PRO A 63 -12.07 -11.50 -28.58
CA PRO A 63 -11.52 -10.31 -29.26
C PRO A 63 -12.52 -9.15 -29.36
N ARG A 64 -13.81 -9.42 -29.50
CA ARG A 64 -14.87 -8.40 -29.58
C ARG A 64 -15.13 -7.67 -28.27
N GLU A 65 -14.79 -8.27 -27.11
CA GLU A 65 -14.96 -7.67 -25.79
C GLU A 65 -13.74 -6.84 -25.34
N ARG A 66 -12.61 -6.94 -26.06
CA ARG A 66 -11.34 -6.34 -25.69
C ARG A 66 -11.46 -4.84 -25.40
N ASP A 67 -12.10 -4.09 -26.26
CA ASP A 67 -12.30 -2.65 -26.09
C ASP A 67 -13.13 -2.33 -24.84
N THR A 68 -14.20 -3.06 -24.60
CA THR A 68 -15.05 -2.89 -23.41
C THR A 68 -14.28 -3.15 -22.11
N VAL A 69 -13.50 -4.23 -22.06
CA VAL A 69 -12.67 -4.59 -20.89
C VAL A 69 -11.63 -3.49 -20.64
N LEU A 70 -10.95 -3.03 -21.67
CA LEU A 70 -9.94 -1.97 -21.56
C LEU A 70 -10.56 -0.65 -21.10
N ARG A 71 -11.68 -0.23 -21.68
CA ARG A 71 -12.37 1.01 -21.27
C ARG A 71 -12.77 1.00 -19.82
N LEU A 72 -13.26 -0.13 -19.31
CA LEU A 72 -13.63 -0.27 -17.90
C LEU A 72 -12.41 -0.09 -16.97
N PHE A 73 -11.28 -0.71 -17.32
CA PHE A 73 -10.02 -0.55 -16.61
C PHE A 73 -9.52 0.92 -16.64
N LEU A 74 -9.58 1.57 -17.79
CA LEU A 74 -9.17 2.97 -17.93
C LEU A 74 -10.08 3.93 -17.15
N ARG A 75 -11.38 3.67 -17.07
CA ARG A 75 -12.32 4.42 -16.22
C ARG A 75 -11.95 4.29 -14.75
N MET A 76 -11.66 3.07 -14.28
CA MET A 76 -11.19 2.84 -12.91
C MET A 76 -9.90 3.62 -12.63
N LEU A 77 -8.89 3.55 -13.50
CA LEU A 77 -7.65 4.33 -13.35
C LEU A 77 -7.91 5.85 -13.34
N GLY A 78 -8.83 6.33 -14.17
CA GLY A 78 -9.22 7.74 -14.22
C GLY A 78 -9.90 8.23 -12.94
N ALA A 79 -10.55 7.34 -12.21
CA ALA A 79 -11.25 7.65 -10.96
C ALA A 79 -10.32 7.72 -9.73
N VAL A 80 -9.06 7.29 -9.82
CA VAL A 80 -8.12 7.29 -8.69
C VAL A 80 -7.77 8.73 -8.30
N PRO A 81 -8.07 9.19 -7.06
CA PRO A 81 -7.78 10.56 -6.64
C PRO A 81 -6.29 10.80 -6.39
N ALA A 82 -5.89 12.07 -6.45
CA ALA A 82 -4.57 12.47 -5.95
C ALA A 82 -4.41 12.14 -4.45
N ASP A 83 -3.17 11.99 -4.00
CA ASP A 83 -2.78 11.68 -2.62
C ASP A 83 -3.33 10.32 -2.08
N SER A 84 -3.91 9.49 -2.95
CA SER A 84 -4.36 8.13 -2.64
C SER A 84 -3.31 7.07 -3.01
N VAL A 85 -3.57 5.84 -2.58
CA VAL A 85 -2.89 4.61 -3.02
C VAL A 85 -3.95 3.71 -3.66
N LEU A 86 -3.73 3.28 -4.89
CA LEU A 86 -4.59 2.28 -5.53
C LEU A 86 -4.39 0.92 -4.82
N VAL A 87 -5.46 0.34 -4.31
CA VAL A 87 -5.47 -1.01 -3.72
C VAL A 87 -6.35 -1.90 -4.58
N LEU A 88 -5.73 -2.76 -5.38
CA LEU A 88 -6.41 -3.64 -6.33
C LEU A 88 -6.39 -5.10 -5.85
N ALA A 89 -7.56 -5.62 -5.48
CA ALA A 89 -7.79 -7.03 -5.24
C ALA A 89 -8.09 -7.72 -6.59
N ALA A 90 -7.06 -8.32 -7.20
CA ALA A 90 -7.19 -8.88 -8.54
C ALA A 90 -8.00 -10.19 -8.56
N HIS A 91 -7.91 -11.01 -7.50
CA HIS A 91 -8.49 -12.34 -7.45
C HIS A 91 -8.11 -13.21 -8.67
N ASP A 92 -6.87 -13.06 -9.12
CA ASP A 92 -6.28 -13.77 -10.24
C ASP A 92 -4.75 -13.92 -10.02
N ASN A 93 -4.23 -15.06 -10.47
CA ASN A 93 -2.81 -15.40 -10.36
C ASN A 93 -2.16 -15.74 -11.71
N THR A 94 -2.78 -15.35 -12.82
CA THR A 94 -2.36 -15.76 -14.16
C THR A 94 -1.86 -14.62 -15.03
N ALA A 95 -2.29 -13.39 -14.78
CA ALA A 95 -2.03 -12.25 -15.66
C ALA A 95 -1.52 -11.02 -14.91
N ALA A 96 -0.95 -10.07 -15.65
CA ALA A 96 -0.53 -8.77 -15.12
C ALA A 96 -1.70 -7.77 -15.16
N HIS A 97 -2.06 -7.26 -13.98
CA HIS A 97 -3.17 -6.34 -13.78
C HIS A 97 -2.74 -4.87 -13.77
N PHE A 98 -1.43 -4.64 -13.85
CA PHE A 98 -0.82 -3.30 -13.81
C PHE A 98 0.40 -3.25 -14.72
N GLY A 99 0.71 -2.09 -15.27
CA GLY A 99 1.84 -1.90 -16.16
C GLY A 99 2.31 -0.44 -16.19
N GLU A 100 3.33 -0.18 -16.99
CA GLU A 100 4.05 1.10 -17.06
C GLU A 100 3.12 2.28 -17.36
N LEU A 101 2.24 2.21 -18.34
CA LEU A 101 1.35 3.31 -18.69
C LEU A 101 0.38 3.67 -17.55
N SER A 102 -0.09 2.67 -16.80
CA SER A 102 -0.90 2.88 -15.60
C SER A 102 -0.10 3.62 -14.52
N ALA A 103 1.15 3.21 -14.28
CA ALA A 103 2.04 3.85 -13.33
C ALA A 103 2.34 5.31 -13.71
N ARG A 104 2.60 5.59 -14.99
CA ARG A 104 2.80 6.96 -15.50
C ARG A 104 1.60 7.84 -15.27
N TRP A 105 0.41 7.36 -15.61
CA TRP A 105 -0.84 8.09 -15.40
C TRP A 105 -1.05 8.41 -13.93
N LEU A 106 -0.97 7.40 -13.04
CA LEU A 106 -1.18 7.59 -11.60
C LEU A 106 -0.15 8.55 -11.00
N ARG A 107 1.13 8.45 -11.41
CA ARG A 107 2.17 9.38 -10.99
C ARG A 107 1.87 10.82 -11.42
N ALA A 108 1.47 11.04 -12.67
CA ALA A 108 1.11 12.36 -13.19
C ALA A 108 -0.08 12.97 -12.41
N ARG A 109 -0.99 12.12 -11.91
CA ARG A 109 -2.13 12.50 -11.06
C ARG A 109 -1.77 12.64 -9.58
N ARG A 110 -0.48 12.52 -9.21
CA ARG A 110 0.01 12.60 -7.83
C ARG A 110 -0.56 11.51 -6.90
N VAL A 111 -0.93 10.36 -7.46
CA VAL A 111 -1.22 9.16 -6.69
C VAL A 111 0.06 8.65 -6.03
N ARG A 112 -0.01 8.18 -4.81
CA ARG A 112 1.14 7.88 -3.95
C ARG A 112 1.73 6.49 -4.15
N GLY A 113 1.02 5.59 -4.83
CA GLY A 113 1.47 4.24 -5.13
C GLY A 113 0.34 3.31 -5.52
N ALA A 114 0.70 2.06 -5.79
CA ALA A 114 -0.24 0.99 -6.12
C ALA A 114 0.12 -0.30 -5.36
N ILE A 115 -0.88 -0.89 -4.73
CA ILE A 115 -0.83 -2.19 -4.07
C ILE A 115 -1.70 -3.13 -4.91
N ILE A 116 -1.08 -4.12 -5.53
CA ILE A 116 -1.75 -5.04 -6.45
C ILE A 116 -1.70 -6.44 -5.86
N ASP A 117 -2.84 -6.93 -5.38
CA ASP A 117 -2.98 -8.34 -4.97
C ASP A 117 -3.07 -9.24 -6.21
N GLY A 118 -2.00 -9.26 -6.96
CA GLY A 118 -1.83 -9.87 -8.27
C GLY A 118 -0.47 -9.54 -8.86
N ALA A 119 -0.37 -9.44 -10.17
CA ALA A 119 0.89 -9.19 -10.85
C ALA A 119 0.99 -7.85 -11.58
N THR A 120 2.23 -7.47 -11.85
CA THR A 120 2.57 -6.39 -12.80
C THR A 120 3.39 -6.92 -13.98
N ARG A 121 3.33 -6.19 -15.08
CA ARG A 121 4.32 -6.25 -16.18
C ARG A 121 5.11 -4.94 -16.25
N ASP A 122 6.06 -4.86 -17.13
CA ASP A 122 6.88 -3.66 -17.35
C ASP A 122 7.66 -3.20 -16.11
N ALA A 123 7.99 -4.15 -15.19
CA ALA A 123 8.55 -3.86 -13.88
C ALA A 123 9.82 -2.97 -13.93
N ALA A 124 10.71 -3.19 -14.92
CA ALA A 124 11.90 -2.36 -15.10
C ALA A 124 11.59 -0.90 -15.44
N PHE A 125 10.54 -0.64 -16.20
CA PHE A 125 10.09 0.72 -16.52
C PHE A 125 9.45 1.39 -15.31
N ILE A 126 8.61 0.67 -14.54
CA ILE A 126 7.99 1.17 -13.32
C ILE A 126 9.06 1.50 -12.27
N SER A 127 10.09 0.64 -12.13
CA SER A 127 11.21 0.88 -11.21
C SER A 127 11.98 2.15 -11.58
N ARG A 128 12.33 2.33 -12.87
CA ARG A 128 12.96 3.58 -13.36
C ARG A 128 12.09 4.82 -13.16
N LEU A 129 10.76 4.66 -13.27
CA LEU A 129 9.81 5.71 -12.99
C LEU A 129 9.77 6.07 -11.48
N ARG A 130 10.29 5.19 -10.59
CA ARG A 130 10.19 5.33 -9.13
C ARG A 130 8.76 5.53 -8.64
N PHE A 131 7.79 4.88 -9.30
CA PHE A 131 6.42 4.87 -8.83
C PHE A 131 6.21 3.71 -7.86
N PRO A 132 5.90 3.95 -6.57
CA PRO A 132 5.80 2.90 -5.58
C PRO A 132 4.75 1.87 -5.98
N THR A 133 5.19 0.64 -6.23
CA THR A 133 4.34 -0.45 -6.70
C THR A 133 4.69 -1.73 -5.96
N PHE A 134 3.68 -2.30 -5.31
CA PHE A 134 3.77 -3.52 -4.51
C PHE A 134 2.91 -4.59 -5.16
N VAL A 135 3.47 -5.77 -5.40
CA VAL A 135 2.83 -6.85 -6.17
C VAL A 135 3.16 -8.21 -5.59
N ARG A 136 2.34 -9.23 -5.87
CA ARG A 136 2.67 -10.62 -5.52
C ARG A 136 3.75 -11.20 -6.43
N TYR A 137 3.70 -10.90 -7.74
CA TYR A 137 4.61 -11.47 -8.73
C TYR A 137 4.66 -10.60 -9.99
N ARG A 138 5.51 -10.98 -10.92
CA ARG A 138 5.68 -10.34 -12.22
C ARG A 138 5.39 -11.35 -13.33
N THR A 139 4.72 -10.92 -14.40
CA THR A 139 4.47 -11.73 -15.59
C THR A 139 4.28 -10.82 -16.80
N PRO A 140 4.74 -11.20 -18.01
CA PRO A 140 4.46 -10.44 -19.22
C PRO A 140 3.03 -10.64 -19.74
N GLN A 141 2.26 -11.57 -19.15
CA GLN A 141 0.97 -11.99 -19.64
C GLN A 141 -0.10 -10.90 -19.53
N ASP A 142 -0.72 -10.53 -20.65
CA ASP A 142 -1.78 -9.51 -20.68
C ASP A 142 -3.05 -9.99 -19.96
N SER A 143 -3.63 -9.10 -19.16
CA SER A 143 -4.88 -9.39 -18.43
C SER A 143 -6.14 -9.30 -19.28
N VAL A 144 -6.15 -8.45 -20.30
CA VAL A 144 -7.39 -8.13 -21.06
C VAL A 144 -8.18 -9.35 -21.54
N PRO A 145 -7.57 -10.43 -22.10
CA PRO A 145 -8.33 -11.61 -22.48
C PRO A 145 -8.71 -12.56 -21.31
N ARG A 146 -8.23 -12.29 -20.09
CA ARG A 146 -8.30 -13.24 -18.95
C ARG A 146 -9.00 -12.71 -17.72
N TRP A 147 -9.00 -11.39 -17.58
CA TRP A 147 -9.41 -10.71 -16.36
C TRP A 147 -10.10 -9.39 -16.69
N ARG A 148 -10.97 -8.92 -15.82
CA ARG A 148 -11.57 -7.59 -15.90
C ARG A 148 -11.81 -6.98 -14.53
N VAL A 149 -11.83 -5.67 -14.47
CA VAL A 149 -12.34 -4.91 -13.32
C VAL A 149 -13.82 -5.28 -13.10
N ALA A 150 -14.20 -5.51 -11.86
CA ALA A 150 -15.58 -5.74 -11.45
C ALA A 150 -16.22 -4.43 -10.95
N ASP A 151 -15.55 -3.78 -9.99
CA ASP A 151 -15.97 -2.49 -9.45
C ASP A 151 -14.81 -1.78 -8.73
N TRP A 152 -15.06 -0.57 -8.23
CA TRP A 152 -14.15 0.21 -7.39
C TRP A 152 -14.92 1.08 -6.40
N GLY A 153 -14.21 1.61 -5.38
CA GLY A 153 -14.81 2.43 -4.32
C GLY A 153 -15.53 1.61 -3.24
N GLN A 154 -15.65 0.29 -3.42
CA GLN A 154 -16.22 -0.61 -2.42
C GLN A 154 -15.09 -1.24 -1.59
N PRO A 155 -15.34 -1.64 -0.33
CA PRO A 155 -14.35 -2.37 0.46
C PRO A 155 -13.90 -3.65 -0.25
N VAL A 156 -12.60 -3.95 -0.13
CA VAL A 156 -12.02 -5.20 -0.65
C VAL A 156 -11.39 -6.00 0.48
N THR A 157 -11.17 -7.29 0.25
CA THR A 157 -10.46 -8.17 1.20
C THR A 157 -9.25 -8.76 0.51
N ILE A 158 -8.07 -8.61 1.12
CA ILE A 158 -6.80 -9.14 0.61
C ILE A 158 -6.15 -9.95 1.73
N GLY A 159 -6.01 -11.26 1.54
CA GLY A 159 -5.41 -12.15 2.54
C GLY A 159 -6.10 -12.12 3.90
N GLY A 160 -7.42 -11.95 3.93
CA GLY A 160 -8.20 -11.83 5.15
C GLY A 160 -8.24 -10.43 5.77
N VAL A 161 -7.47 -9.47 5.24
CA VAL A 161 -7.49 -8.07 5.68
C VAL A 161 -8.54 -7.30 4.88
N ARG A 162 -9.49 -6.68 5.58
CA ARG A 162 -10.46 -5.79 4.96
C ARG A 162 -9.85 -4.40 4.77
N VAL A 163 -9.94 -3.87 3.56
CA VAL A 163 -9.50 -2.52 3.19
C VAL A 163 -10.71 -1.71 2.77
N GLY A 164 -11.02 -0.66 3.50
CA GLY A 164 -12.08 0.28 3.18
C GLY A 164 -11.59 1.45 2.33
N LEU A 165 -12.48 2.04 1.55
CA LEU A 165 -12.19 3.31 0.88
C LEU A 165 -11.83 4.39 1.91
N GLY A 166 -10.66 5.01 1.76
CA GLY A 166 -10.18 6.05 2.67
C GLY A 166 -9.46 5.56 3.93
N ASP A 167 -9.27 4.24 4.13
CA ASP A 167 -8.29 3.75 5.09
C ASP A 167 -6.89 4.26 4.73
N VAL A 168 -5.96 4.34 5.68
CA VAL A 168 -4.59 4.76 5.35
C VAL A 168 -3.73 3.53 5.04
N VAL A 169 -3.15 3.53 3.85
CA VAL A 169 -2.14 2.55 3.43
C VAL A 169 -0.77 3.08 3.82
N VAL A 170 0.03 2.25 4.49
CA VAL A 170 1.46 2.51 4.73
C VAL A 170 2.23 1.29 4.23
N ALA A 171 3.24 1.53 3.39
CA ALA A 171 3.98 0.45 2.76
C ALA A 171 5.47 0.82 2.63
N ASP A 172 6.33 -0.14 2.91
CA ASP A 172 7.77 -0.09 2.72
C ASP A 172 8.33 -1.49 2.41
N MET A 173 9.63 -1.67 2.56
CA MET A 173 10.31 -2.93 2.27
C MET A 173 9.80 -4.11 3.10
N ASP A 174 9.32 -3.87 4.33
CA ASP A 174 8.82 -4.92 5.22
C ASP A 174 7.41 -5.40 4.83
N GLY A 175 6.66 -4.60 4.08
CA GLY A 175 5.32 -4.97 3.59
C GLY A 175 4.33 -3.82 3.55
N VAL A 176 3.05 -4.18 3.61
CA VAL A 176 1.92 -3.26 3.48
C VAL A 176 1.01 -3.37 4.68
N VAL A 177 0.72 -2.25 5.31
CA VAL A 177 -0.15 -2.14 6.49
C VAL A 177 -1.35 -1.24 6.19
N ILE A 178 -2.52 -1.66 6.64
CA ILE A 178 -3.78 -0.93 6.46
C ILE A 178 -4.21 -0.37 7.82
N VAL A 179 -4.20 0.93 7.95
CA VAL A 179 -4.69 1.61 9.15
C VAL A 179 -6.15 2.02 8.95
N PRO A 180 -7.10 1.46 9.72
CA PRO A 180 -8.50 1.84 9.60
C PRO A 180 -8.69 3.35 9.80
N ARG A 181 -9.45 3.99 8.91
CA ARG A 181 -9.65 5.45 8.93
C ARG A 181 -10.04 5.99 10.31
N ARG A 182 -10.91 5.25 11.02
CA ARG A 182 -11.38 5.63 12.37
C ARG A 182 -10.26 5.70 13.42
N ALA A 183 -9.21 4.88 13.27
CA ALA A 183 -8.09 4.79 14.19
C ALA A 183 -6.86 5.60 13.73
N ALA A 184 -6.86 6.13 12.50
CA ALA A 184 -5.67 6.66 11.86
C ALA A 184 -4.99 7.79 12.65
N HIS A 185 -5.76 8.70 13.22
CA HIS A 185 -5.19 9.80 14.01
C HIS A 185 -4.51 9.29 15.29
N GLU A 186 -5.16 8.39 16.02
CA GLU A 186 -4.62 7.84 17.26
C GLU A 186 -3.38 6.98 17.00
N VAL A 187 -3.44 6.10 15.99
CA VAL A 187 -2.28 5.30 15.56
C VAL A 187 -1.11 6.21 15.21
N LEU A 188 -1.34 7.26 14.41
CA LEU A 188 -0.29 8.20 14.01
C LEU A 188 0.41 8.83 15.21
N VAL A 189 -0.36 9.39 16.15
CA VAL A 189 0.21 10.07 17.34
C VAL A 189 1.02 9.10 18.20
N ARG A 190 0.51 7.89 18.41
CA ARG A 190 1.22 6.85 19.16
C ARG A 190 2.50 6.41 18.45
N CYS A 191 2.47 6.23 17.12
CA CYS A 191 3.64 5.87 16.33
C CYS A 191 4.73 6.94 16.36
N GLU A 192 4.38 8.22 16.22
CA GLU A 192 5.35 9.31 16.31
C GLU A 192 6.04 9.37 17.68
N ARG A 193 5.29 9.12 18.75
CA ARG A 193 5.84 9.01 20.11
C ARG A 193 6.80 7.82 20.24
N LEU A 194 6.38 6.65 19.74
CA LEU A 194 7.20 5.45 19.75
C LEU A 194 8.52 5.66 19.00
N VAL A 195 8.47 6.14 17.76
CA VAL A 195 9.66 6.40 16.93
C VAL A 195 10.58 7.44 17.60
N GLY A 196 10.00 8.43 18.27
CA GLY A 196 10.76 9.39 19.07
C GLY A 196 11.53 8.73 20.22
N THR A 197 10.92 7.76 20.90
CA THR A 197 11.57 6.95 21.96
C THR A 197 12.65 6.05 21.39
N GLU A 198 12.34 5.31 20.31
CA GLU A 198 13.31 4.45 19.64
C GLU A 198 14.56 5.20 19.15
N ASN A 199 14.42 6.47 18.73
CA ASN A 199 15.58 7.29 18.36
C ASN A 199 16.50 7.55 19.56
N LYS A 200 15.95 7.71 20.75
CA LYS A 200 16.74 7.85 22.00
C LYS A 200 17.44 6.53 22.34
N VAL A 201 16.73 5.39 22.20
CA VAL A 201 17.31 4.06 22.36
C VAL A 201 18.47 3.82 21.41
N ARG A 202 18.28 4.07 20.11
CA ARG A 202 19.35 3.97 19.09
C ARG A 202 20.57 4.82 19.44
N ALA A 203 20.34 6.04 19.92
CA ALA A 203 21.43 6.90 20.36
C ALA A 203 22.16 6.36 21.60
N ALA A 204 21.46 5.77 22.57
CA ALA A 204 22.05 5.16 23.77
C ALA A 204 22.87 3.91 23.41
N VAL A 205 22.32 3.02 22.59
CA VAL A 205 23.01 1.80 22.11
C VAL A 205 24.28 2.15 21.33
N ARG A 206 24.27 3.18 20.49
CA ARG A 206 25.47 3.66 19.79
C ARG A 206 26.57 4.14 20.75
N ARG A 207 26.23 4.56 21.97
CA ARG A 207 27.18 4.95 23.01
C ARG A 207 27.60 3.77 23.91
N GLY A 208 27.17 2.54 23.58
CA GLY A 208 27.54 1.33 24.29
C GLY A 208 26.61 0.95 25.45
N VAL A 209 25.44 1.59 25.57
CA VAL A 209 24.42 1.15 26.54
C VAL A 209 23.90 -0.23 26.11
N THR A 210 23.88 -1.19 27.05
CA THR A 210 23.41 -2.55 26.77
C THR A 210 21.91 -2.56 26.44
N PRO A 211 21.42 -3.55 25.68
CA PRO A 211 20.00 -3.65 25.35
C PRO A 211 19.07 -3.63 26.56
N LEU A 212 19.41 -4.38 27.61
CA LEU A 212 18.60 -4.43 28.84
C LEU A 212 18.57 -3.07 29.53
N ALA A 213 19.74 -2.41 29.72
CA ALA A 213 19.79 -1.11 30.34
C ALA A 213 19.06 -0.03 29.53
N ALA A 214 19.11 -0.11 28.19
CA ALA A 214 18.33 0.79 27.32
C ALA A 214 16.83 0.56 27.46
N TYR A 215 16.40 -0.69 27.54
CA TYR A 215 14.98 -1.02 27.80
C TYR A 215 14.51 -0.52 29.17
N GLU A 216 15.29 -0.74 30.23
CA GLU A 216 14.98 -0.24 31.58
C GLU A 216 14.90 1.28 31.65
N GLN A 217 15.75 1.97 30.90
CA GLN A 217 15.79 3.44 30.87
C GLN A 217 14.65 4.06 30.07
N PHE A 218 14.26 3.46 28.92
CA PHE A 218 13.34 4.07 27.96
C PHE A 218 11.98 3.37 27.84
N GLY A 219 11.84 2.18 28.42
CA GLY A 219 10.61 1.36 28.32
C GLY A 219 10.35 0.77 26.93
N SER A 220 11.36 0.79 26.05
CA SER A 220 11.28 0.29 24.67
C SER A 220 12.66 -0.16 24.20
N PHE A 221 12.67 -1.18 23.33
CA PHE A 221 13.88 -1.63 22.63
C PHE A 221 13.54 -2.18 21.24
#